data_2efbae9378f54fb0402c0d85044fb39b
#
_entry.id   2efbae9378f54fb0402c0d85044fb39b
#
_cell.length_a   1.000
_cell.length_b   1.000
_cell.length_c   1.000
_cell.angle_alpha   90.00
_cell.angle_beta   90.00
_cell.angle_gamma   90.00
#
_symmetry.space_group_name_H-M   'P 1'
#
loop_
_entity.id
_entity.type
_entity.pdbx_description
1 polymer ?
#
loop_
_entity_poly.entity_id
_entity_poly.type
_entity_poly.pdbx_seq_one_letter_code
_entity_poly.pdbx_strand_id
1 'polypeptide(L)'
;CIRDSPFSIKDNIDLMGIPTTAGCPDFTYIPQRSATVVRHIIEAGGIPLGKTNLDQFATGLNGTRSPYGACHNAYHFDYISGGSSSGSAVSVAKKLVSFSLGTDTAGSGRVPAAFNQLLGFKPTIGLLSRQGLVPACHSLDCISIFTHNCDDANAILAVVEGYDCQDAYSRHNPFYNQVHAYGTCLLYTSDAAD
;
A
#
# COMPACT_ATOMS: atom_id res chain seq x y z
N CYS A 1 5.40 -11.74 12.85
CA CYS A 1 4.02 -11.70 13.41
C CYS A 1 3.51 -10.27 13.33
N ILE A 2 2.34 -10.04 12.73
CA ILE A 2 1.72 -8.71 12.60
C ILE A 2 0.73 -8.39 13.74
N ARG A 3 0.54 -9.33 14.68
CA ARG A 3 -0.31 -9.10 15.86
C ARG A 3 0.20 -7.89 16.64
N ASP A 4 -0.74 -7.05 17.07
CA ASP A 4 -0.51 -5.80 17.82
C ASP A 4 0.36 -4.76 17.07
N SER A 5 0.57 -4.95 15.75
CA SER A 5 1.30 -3.98 14.93
C SER A 5 0.37 -2.87 14.45
N PRO A 6 0.69 -1.58 14.77
CA PRO A 6 -0.05 -0.45 14.26
C PRO A 6 0.23 -0.25 12.77
N PHE A 7 -0.81 0.01 11.98
CA PHE A 7 -0.66 0.31 10.56
C PHE A 7 -1.56 1.45 10.10
N SER A 8 -1.19 2.05 8.99
CA SER A 8 -1.98 3.10 8.33
C SER A 8 -2.44 2.65 6.95
N ILE A 9 -3.45 3.33 6.43
CA ILE A 9 -4.16 2.94 5.23
C ILE A 9 -4.31 4.17 4.32
N LYS A 10 -3.85 4.08 3.08
CA LYS A 10 -4.05 5.14 2.08
C LYS A 10 -5.54 5.43 1.90
N ASP A 11 -5.91 6.71 1.78
CA ASP A 11 -7.31 7.11 1.82
C ASP A 11 -8.12 6.81 0.54
N ASN A 12 -7.61 5.99 -0.33
CA ASN A 12 -8.39 5.34 -1.39
C ASN A 12 -8.65 3.85 -1.13
N ILE A 13 -8.32 3.35 0.06
CA ILE A 13 -8.57 1.96 0.50
C ILE A 13 -9.55 2.00 1.67
N ASP A 14 -10.61 1.22 1.60
CA ASP A 14 -11.71 1.24 2.56
C ASP A 14 -11.34 0.66 3.93
N LEU A 15 -11.72 1.39 4.97
CA LEU A 15 -11.78 0.93 6.36
C LEU A 15 -13.22 1.13 6.84
N MET A 16 -13.88 0.06 7.25
CA MET A 16 -15.30 0.08 7.67
C MET A 16 -15.57 1.16 8.71
N GLY A 17 -16.61 1.97 8.48
CA GLY A 17 -17.04 3.03 9.38
C GLY A 17 -16.19 4.31 9.37
N ILE A 18 -15.07 4.31 8.63
CA ILE A 18 -14.19 5.48 8.49
C ILE A 18 -14.30 6.04 7.07
N PRO A 19 -14.49 7.36 6.90
CA PRO A 19 -14.64 7.96 5.58
C PRO A 19 -13.52 7.62 4.62
N THR A 20 -13.85 7.32 3.37
CA THR A 20 -12.93 7.23 2.24
C THR A 20 -13.17 8.42 1.33
N THR A 21 -12.14 9.23 1.11
CA THR A 21 -12.24 10.48 0.32
C THR A 21 -11.45 10.44 -0.97
N ALA A 22 -10.45 9.57 -1.08
CA ALA A 22 -9.50 9.55 -2.19
C ALA A 22 -8.85 10.92 -2.48
N GLY A 23 -8.70 11.78 -1.44
CA GLY A 23 -8.22 13.15 -1.58
C GLY A 23 -9.23 14.10 -2.25
N CYS A 24 -10.52 13.76 -2.24
CA CYS A 24 -11.60 14.59 -2.78
C CYS A 24 -12.76 14.67 -1.77
N PRO A 25 -12.92 15.78 -1.03
CA PRO A 25 -14.00 15.91 -0.05
C PRO A 25 -15.39 15.66 -0.62
N ASP A 26 -15.67 16.08 -1.86
CA ASP A 26 -16.98 15.94 -2.50
C ASP A 26 -17.28 14.48 -2.91
N PHE A 27 -16.25 13.61 -2.95
CA PHE A 27 -16.39 12.18 -3.24
C PHE A 27 -16.65 11.34 -1.98
N THR A 28 -16.54 11.91 -0.80
CA THR A 28 -16.54 11.20 0.48
C THR A 28 -17.73 10.25 0.65
N TYR A 29 -17.44 9.02 1.06
CA TYR A 29 -18.42 8.04 1.52
C TYR A 29 -17.92 7.26 2.74
N ILE A 30 -18.83 6.63 3.47
CA ILE A 30 -18.51 5.76 4.61
C ILE A 30 -18.71 4.30 4.17
N PRO A 31 -17.63 3.53 4.03
CA PRO A 31 -17.74 2.14 3.62
C PRO A 31 -18.39 1.27 4.70
N GLN A 32 -19.28 0.36 4.29
CA GLN A 32 -19.95 -0.60 5.17
C GLN A 32 -19.10 -1.86 5.42
N ARG A 33 -18.00 -2.02 4.69
CA ARG A 33 -17.03 -3.11 4.81
C ARG A 33 -15.63 -2.60 4.57
N SER A 34 -14.66 -3.14 5.28
CA SER A 34 -13.25 -2.89 4.97
C SER A 34 -12.85 -3.58 3.67
N ALA A 35 -11.88 -3.02 2.98
CA ALA A 35 -11.19 -3.68 1.87
C ALA A 35 -10.69 -5.06 2.32
N THR A 36 -10.68 -6.03 1.40
CA THR A 36 -10.29 -7.42 1.73
C THR A 36 -8.92 -7.49 2.41
N VAL A 37 -7.92 -6.77 1.87
CA VAL A 37 -6.57 -6.74 2.47
C VAL A 37 -6.56 -6.13 3.87
N VAL A 38 -7.37 -5.10 4.12
CA VAL A 38 -7.48 -4.47 5.46
C VAL A 38 -8.12 -5.41 6.44
N ARG A 39 -9.18 -6.11 6.04
CA ARG A 39 -9.86 -7.11 6.87
C ARG A 39 -8.90 -8.24 7.27
N HIS A 40 -8.12 -8.79 6.33
CA HIS A 40 -7.14 -9.85 6.62
C HIS A 40 -6.09 -9.40 7.66
N ILE A 41 -5.60 -8.16 7.55
CA ILE A 41 -4.64 -7.61 8.53
C ILE A 41 -5.28 -7.48 9.91
N ILE A 42 -6.51 -6.98 10.00
CA ILE A 42 -7.22 -6.83 11.27
C ILE A 42 -7.50 -8.22 11.88
N GLU A 43 -7.96 -9.18 11.10
CA GLU A 43 -8.19 -10.57 11.54
C GLU A 43 -6.90 -11.25 12.04
N ALA A 44 -5.74 -10.88 11.47
CA ALA A 44 -4.44 -11.34 11.94
C ALA A 44 -3.91 -10.57 13.17
N GLY A 45 -4.68 -9.61 13.68
CA GLY A 45 -4.38 -8.84 14.89
C GLY A 45 -3.66 -7.51 14.65
N GLY A 46 -3.59 -7.01 13.41
CA GLY A 46 -3.08 -5.66 13.12
C GLY A 46 -4.05 -4.58 13.60
N ILE A 47 -3.52 -3.43 14.01
CA ILE A 47 -4.28 -2.32 14.59
C ILE A 47 -4.29 -1.14 13.60
N PRO A 48 -5.42 -0.84 12.93
CA PRO A 48 -5.50 0.31 12.04
C PRO A 48 -5.51 1.61 12.85
N LEU A 49 -4.54 2.50 12.62
CA LEU A 49 -4.49 3.80 13.29
C LEU A 49 -5.27 4.88 12.54
N GLY A 50 -5.47 4.73 11.23
CA GLY A 50 -6.21 5.69 10.44
C GLY A 50 -5.85 5.72 8.97
N LYS A 51 -6.41 6.75 8.30
CA LYS A 51 -6.23 6.98 6.86
C LYS A 51 -5.11 7.98 6.61
N THR A 52 -4.38 7.80 5.51
CA THR A 52 -3.25 8.65 5.14
C THR A 52 -3.53 9.45 3.88
N ASN A 53 -2.96 10.66 3.82
CA ASN A 53 -3.03 11.56 2.68
C ASN A 53 -2.42 10.95 1.41
N LEU A 54 -2.90 11.41 0.25
CA LEU A 54 -2.49 10.93 -1.07
C LEU A 54 -2.63 12.03 -2.12
N ASP A 55 -2.00 11.88 -3.26
CA ASP A 55 -2.41 12.64 -4.45
C ASP A 55 -3.82 12.23 -4.85
N GLN A 56 -4.68 13.21 -5.11
CA GLN A 56 -6.11 13.04 -5.38
C GLN A 56 -6.38 11.93 -6.42
N PHE A 57 -7.29 11.01 -6.10
CA PHE A 57 -7.62 9.80 -6.87
C PHE A 57 -6.40 8.96 -7.29
N ALA A 58 -5.35 8.99 -6.48
CA ALA A 58 -4.07 8.32 -6.74
C ALA A 58 -3.40 8.73 -8.08
N THR A 59 -3.73 9.91 -8.62
CA THR A 59 -3.24 10.42 -9.90
C THR A 59 -2.11 11.44 -9.71
N GLY A 60 -0.96 11.00 -9.27
CA GLY A 60 0.24 11.82 -9.09
C GLY A 60 1.41 11.00 -8.57
N LEU A 61 2.61 11.56 -8.63
CA LEU A 61 3.83 10.94 -8.12
C LEU A 61 4.61 11.83 -7.16
N ASN A 62 4.10 13.03 -6.85
CA ASN A 62 4.83 14.03 -6.07
C ASN A 62 4.38 14.13 -4.61
N GLY A 63 3.14 13.74 -4.28
CA GLY A 63 2.57 13.93 -2.95
C GLY A 63 2.10 15.36 -2.68
N THR A 64 1.85 16.14 -3.74
CA THR A 64 1.48 17.56 -3.66
C THR A 64 0.06 17.86 -4.15
N ARG A 65 -0.64 16.86 -4.71
CA ARG A 65 -1.98 17.03 -5.31
C ARG A 65 -3.07 16.60 -4.34
N SER A 66 -3.14 17.27 -3.20
CA SER A 66 -4.17 16.98 -2.20
C SER A 66 -4.80 18.26 -1.66
N PRO A 67 -6.13 18.29 -1.46
CA PRO A 67 -6.80 19.42 -0.82
C PRO A 67 -6.46 19.53 0.67
N TYR A 68 -5.90 18.48 1.27
CA TYR A 68 -5.45 18.46 2.66
C TYR A 68 -4.02 18.98 2.84
N GLY A 69 -3.40 19.50 1.79
CA GLY A 69 -2.03 19.98 1.76
C GLY A 69 -1.03 18.93 1.24
N ALA A 70 0.15 19.40 0.89
CA ALA A 70 1.25 18.57 0.43
C ALA A 70 1.87 17.78 1.60
N CYS A 71 2.25 16.54 1.34
CA CYS A 71 3.13 15.81 2.25
C CYS A 71 4.58 16.18 1.98
N HIS A 72 5.30 16.59 3.01
CA HIS A 72 6.73 16.80 2.93
C HIS A 72 7.51 15.51 3.12
N ASN A 73 8.73 15.46 2.58
CA ASN A 73 9.64 14.34 2.77
C ASN A 73 9.93 14.11 4.26
N ALA A 74 10.05 12.86 4.68
CA ALA A 74 10.25 12.50 6.08
C ALA A 74 11.57 13.00 6.66
N TYR A 75 12.59 13.21 5.82
CA TYR A 75 13.95 13.57 6.25
C TYR A 75 14.30 15.03 5.96
N HIS A 76 13.71 15.63 4.93
CA HIS A 76 14.02 16.99 4.53
C HIS A 76 12.76 17.74 4.08
N PHE A 77 12.40 18.79 4.79
CA PHE A 77 11.14 19.51 4.61
C PHE A 77 10.99 20.14 3.21
N ASP A 78 12.07 20.60 2.60
CA ASP A 78 12.03 21.27 1.30
C ASP A 78 11.85 20.33 0.11
N TYR A 79 11.91 19.02 0.35
CA TYR A 79 11.71 18.02 -0.69
C TYR A 79 10.31 17.41 -0.66
N ILE A 80 9.87 16.95 -1.82
CA ILE A 80 8.61 16.20 -1.95
C ILE A 80 8.72 14.84 -1.27
N SER A 81 7.59 14.34 -0.76
CA SER A 81 7.52 12.98 -0.24
C SER A 81 7.49 11.91 -1.34
N GLY A 82 7.25 12.31 -2.58
CA GLY A 82 6.77 11.38 -3.59
C GLY A 82 5.31 10.98 -3.34
N GLY A 83 4.68 10.41 -4.34
CA GLY A 83 3.26 10.04 -4.32
C GLY A 83 2.95 8.93 -5.36
N SER A 84 1.71 8.63 -5.47
CA SER A 84 0.54 9.18 -4.80
C SER A 84 0.33 8.71 -3.35
N SER A 85 1.04 7.68 -2.85
CA SER A 85 0.92 7.16 -1.47
C SER A 85 1.81 7.94 -0.50
N SER A 86 1.73 9.27 -0.54
CA SER A 86 2.59 10.20 0.19
C SER A 86 2.53 10.01 1.71
N GLY A 87 1.33 10.09 2.29
CA GLY A 87 1.13 9.93 3.72
C GLY A 87 1.45 8.52 4.22
N SER A 88 1.22 7.48 3.39
CA SER A 88 1.60 6.11 3.72
C SER A 88 3.11 5.96 3.91
N ALA A 89 3.91 6.47 2.97
CA ALA A 89 5.36 6.43 3.09
C ALA A 89 5.86 7.27 4.27
N VAL A 90 5.38 8.51 4.41
CA VAL A 90 5.84 9.40 5.50
C VAL A 90 5.49 8.85 6.88
N SER A 91 4.31 8.23 7.06
CA SER A 91 3.91 7.66 8.36
C SER A 91 4.83 6.52 8.80
N VAL A 92 5.28 5.67 7.88
CA VAL A 92 6.25 4.60 8.17
C VAL A 92 7.64 5.18 8.41
N ALA A 93 8.11 6.07 7.54
CA ALA A 93 9.44 6.66 7.67
C ALA A 93 9.61 7.45 8.98
N LYS A 94 8.55 8.11 9.45
CA LYS A 94 8.51 8.79 10.75
C LYS A 94 8.26 7.84 11.92
N LYS A 95 8.15 6.53 11.68
CA LYS A 95 7.89 5.52 12.71
C LYS A 95 6.60 5.74 13.51
N LEU A 96 5.60 6.36 12.89
CA LEU A 96 4.27 6.52 13.49
C LEU A 96 3.48 5.22 13.45
N VAL A 97 3.81 4.35 12.50
CA VAL A 97 3.23 3.02 12.30
C VAL A 97 4.34 2.04 11.92
N SER A 98 4.10 0.74 12.13
CA SER A 98 5.05 -0.32 11.77
C SER A 98 5.10 -0.54 10.25
N PHE A 99 3.95 -0.41 9.58
CA PHE A 99 3.81 -0.52 8.13
C PHE A 99 2.60 0.27 7.63
N SER A 100 2.48 0.41 6.33
CA SER A 100 1.33 1.07 5.71
C SER A 100 0.89 0.37 4.44
N LEU A 101 -0.41 0.41 4.17
CA LEU A 101 -0.97 0.06 2.88
C LEU A 101 -1.06 1.31 2.00
N GLY A 102 -0.62 1.17 0.77
CA GLY A 102 -0.82 2.15 -0.29
C GLY A 102 -1.24 1.49 -1.59
N THR A 103 -1.10 2.21 -2.69
CA THR A 103 -1.37 1.69 -4.04
C THR A 103 -0.25 2.04 -5.00
N ASP A 104 -0.04 1.21 -5.99
CA ASP A 104 0.94 1.42 -7.05
C ASP A 104 0.35 1.03 -8.40
N THR A 105 -0.11 2.01 -9.15
CA THR A 105 -0.59 1.84 -10.53
C THR A 105 0.55 1.99 -11.53
N ALA A 106 1.35 3.06 -11.35
CA ALA A 106 2.45 3.44 -12.24
C ALA A 106 3.68 3.96 -11.46
N GLY A 107 3.86 3.56 -10.21
CA GLY A 107 4.97 3.99 -9.35
C GLY A 107 4.54 4.52 -7.99
N SER A 108 3.24 4.67 -7.73
CA SER A 108 2.73 5.32 -6.52
C SER A 108 3.01 4.62 -5.19
N GLY A 109 3.54 3.41 -5.20
CA GLY A 109 4.08 2.71 -4.03
C GLY A 109 5.61 2.86 -3.98
N ARG A 110 6.28 2.57 -5.08
CA ARG A 110 7.74 2.55 -5.18
C ARG A 110 8.37 3.95 -5.09
N VAL A 111 7.79 4.95 -5.76
CA VAL A 111 8.31 6.32 -5.79
C VAL A 111 8.36 6.94 -4.38
N PRO A 112 7.25 7.04 -3.62
CA PRO A 112 7.31 7.61 -2.27
C PRO A 112 8.14 6.78 -1.30
N ALA A 113 8.25 5.46 -1.48
CA ALA A 113 9.15 4.63 -0.70
C ALA A 113 10.62 5.02 -0.93
N ALA A 114 11.04 5.17 -2.20
CA ALA A 114 12.39 5.57 -2.56
C ALA A 114 12.76 6.95 -1.99
N PHE A 115 11.84 7.92 -2.06
CA PHE A 115 12.06 9.26 -1.52
C PHE A 115 12.17 9.29 0.02
N ASN A 116 11.58 8.30 0.72
CA ASN A 116 11.55 8.25 2.17
C ASN A 116 12.36 7.07 2.76
N GLN A 117 13.32 6.51 1.99
CA GLN A 117 14.24 5.44 2.43
C GLN A 117 13.50 4.22 3.00
N LEU A 118 12.45 3.79 2.32
CA LEU A 118 11.63 2.64 2.69
C LEU A 118 11.67 1.56 1.61
N LEU A 119 11.25 0.39 1.99
CA LEU A 119 10.85 -0.65 1.06
C LEU A 119 9.40 -0.36 0.62
N GLY A 120 9.21 -0.15 -0.69
CA GLY A 120 7.90 -0.06 -1.33
C GLY A 120 7.65 -1.33 -2.15
N PHE A 121 6.89 -2.24 -1.58
CA PHE A 121 6.63 -3.52 -2.22
C PHE A 121 5.36 -3.46 -3.08
N LYS A 122 5.53 -3.67 -4.39
CA LYS A 122 4.44 -3.82 -5.35
C LYS A 122 4.41 -5.29 -5.81
N PRO A 123 3.45 -6.09 -5.32
CA PRO A 123 3.32 -7.48 -5.75
C PRO A 123 2.85 -7.58 -7.20
N THR A 124 2.85 -8.78 -7.74
CA THR A 124 2.22 -9.07 -9.03
C THR A 124 0.73 -8.70 -8.97
N ILE A 125 0.24 -8.02 -10.01
CA ILE A 125 -1.15 -7.58 -10.12
C ILE A 125 -2.08 -8.79 -9.99
N GLY A 126 -3.09 -8.67 -9.14
CA GLY A 126 -4.09 -9.70 -8.90
C GLY A 126 -3.75 -10.69 -7.77
N LEU A 127 -2.55 -10.65 -7.18
CA LEU A 127 -2.23 -11.44 -5.99
C LEU A 127 -2.90 -10.89 -4.72
N LEU A 128 -3.06 -9.58 -4.64
CA LEU A 128 -3.81 -8.93 -3.59
C LEU A 128 -5.16 -8.47 -4.14
N SER A 129 -6.22 -8.76 -3.40
CA SER A 129 -7.56 -8.29 -3.74
C SER A 129 -7.62 -6.76 -3.72
N ARG A 130 -8.28 -6.19 -4.71
CA ARG A 130 -8.58 -4.75 -4.82
C ARG A 130 -10.02 -4.43 -4.43
N GLN A 131 -10.73 -5.40 -3.87
CA GLN A 131 -12.07 -5.16 -3.34
C GLN A 131 -12.01 -4.13 -2.21
N GLY A 132 -12.77 -3.04 -2.34
CA GLY A 132 -12.73 -1.90 -1.42
C GLY A 132 -11.61 -0.89 -1.73
N LEU A 133 -11.11 -0.88 -2.96
CA LEU A 133 -10.18 0.13 -3.48
C LEU A 133 -10.91 1.10 -4.41
N VAL A 134 -10.79 2.40 -4.17
CA VAL A 134 -11.15 3.44 -5.15
C VAL A 134 -10.07 3.43 -6.25
N PRO A 135 -10.43 3.05 -7.49
CA PRO A 135 -9.45 2.83 -8.53
C PRO A 135 -8.92 4.13 -9.14
N ALA A 136 -7.65 4.12 -9.57
CA ALA A 136 -7.10 5.07 -10.54
C ALA A 136 -7.17 4.48 -11.96
N CYS A 137 -6.78 3.22 -12.11
CA CYS A 137 -6.87 2.47 -13.36
C CYS A 137 -7.11 0.99 -13.05
N HIS A 138 -8.32 0.50 -13.31
CA HIS A 138 -8.74 -0.86 -12.95
C HIS A 138 -7.81 -1.98 -13.41
N SER A 139 -7.20 -1.85 -14.58
CA SER A 139 -6.33 -2.91 -15.14
C SER A 139 -4.91 -2.89 -14.59
N LEU A 140 -4.48 -1.79 -13.97
CA LEU A 140 -3.09 -1.58 -13.53
C LEU A 140 -2.94 -1.43 -12.02
N ASP A 141 -4.02 -1.09 -11.32
CA ASP A 141 -3.97 -0.84 -9.88
C ASP A 141 -3.49 -2.07 -9.10
N CYS A 142 -2.62 -1.81 -8.14
CA CYS A 142 -2.11 -2.81 -7.23
C CYS A 142 -2.01 -2.23 -5.82
N ILE A 143 -2.48 -2.96 -4.82
CA ILE A 143 -2.18 -2.62 -3.42
C ILE A 143 -0.68 -2.76 -3.22
N SER A 144 -0.06 -1.80 -2.54
CA SER A 144 1.36 -1.79 -2.20
C SER A 144 1.56 -1.74 -0.69
N ILE A 145 2.69 -2.26 -0.25
CA ILE A 145 3.05 -2.38 1.17
C ILE A 145 4.30 -1.54 1.41
N PHE A 146 4.29 -0.73 2.47
CA PHE A 146 5.41 0.09 2.92
C PHE A 146 5.96 -0.45 4.23
N THR A 147 7.26 -0.77 4.25
CA THR A 147 7.98 -1.28 5.42
C THR A 147 9.41 -0.76 5.44
N HIS A 148 10.12 -1.02 6.53
CA HIS A 148 11.55 -0.72 6.63
C HIS A 148 12.45 -1.82 6.04
N ASN A 149 11.95 -3.04 5.92
CA ASN A 149 12.74 -4.21 5.47
C ASN A 149 11.88 -5.23 4.70
N CYS A 150 12.53 -6.17 4.04
CA CYS A 150 11.87 -7.19 3.23
C CYS A 150 11.12 -8.24 4.08
N ASP A 151 11.61 -8.55 5.28
CA ASP A 151 11.01 -9.57 6.13
C ASP A 151 9.63 -9.15 6.60
N ASP A 152 9.49 -7.87 6.98
CA ASP A 152 8.20 -7.29 7.35
C ASP A 152 7.24 -7.27 6.14
N ALA A 153 7.72 -6.85 4.97
CA ALA A 153 6.89 -6.85 3.76
C ALA A 153 6.39 -8.26 3.40
N ASN A 154 7.26 -9.25 3.54
CA ASN A 154 6.91 -10.64 3.29
C ASN A 154 5.91 -11.19 4.33
N ALA A 155 6.09 -10.84 5.60
CA ALA A 155 5.16 -11.22 6.66
C ALA A 155 3.75 -10.64 6.43
N ILE A 156 3.67 -9.41 5.94
CA ILE A 156 2.39 -8.77 5.59
C ILE A 156 1.81 -9.42 4.33
N LEU A 157 2.62 -9.63 3.29
CA LEU A 157 2.19 -10.30 2.06
C LEU A 157 1.54 -11.65 2.36
N ALA A 158 2.17 -12.47 3.19
CA ALA A 158 1.66 -13.79 3.57
C ALA A 158 0.28 -13.76 4.25
N VAL A 159 -0.12 -12.62 4.82
CA VAL A 159 -1.43 -12.43 5.45
C VAL A 159 -2.46 -11.92 4.45
N VAL A 160 -2.06 -11.05 3.52
CA VAL A 160 -3.00 -10.34 2.63
C VAL A 160 -3.15 -10.96 1.26
N GLU A 161 -2.24 -11.85 0.83
CA GLU A 161 -2.36 -12.53 -0.45
C GLU A 161 -3.51 -13.54 -0.45
N GLY A 162 -4.11 -13.70 -1.60
CA GLY A 162 -5.14 -14.72 -1.79
C GLY A 162 -6.10 -14.38 -2.91
N TYR A 163 -6.72 -15.44 -3.45
CA TYR A 163 -7.74 -15.29 -4.46
C TYR A 163 -9.04 -14.75 -3.85
N ASP A 164 -9.58 -13.70 -4.44
CA ASP A 164 -10.85 -13.10 -4.08
C ASP A 164 -11.81 -13.16 -5.29
N CYS A 165 -12.84 -13.99 -5.19
CA CYS A 165 -13.83 -14.14 -6.26
C CYS A 165 -14.68 -12.87 -6.50
N GLN A 166 -14.64 -11.89 -5.60
CA GLN A 166 -15.34 -10.61 -5.75
C GLN A 166 -14.48 -9.56 -6.51
N ASP A 167 -13.20 -9.81 -6.70
CA ASP A 167 -12.31 -8.98 -7.54
C ASP A 167 -12.09 -9.65 -8.90
N ALA A 168 -12.65 -9.08 -9.95
CA ALA A 168 -12.54 -9.61 -11.32
C ALA A 168 -11.09 -9.70 -11.83
N TYR A 169 -10.15 -9.05 -11.19
CA TYR A 169 -8.72 -9.08 -11.53
C TYR A 169 -7.89 -9.93 -10.57
N SER A 170 -8.53 -10.49 -9.54
CA SER A 170 -7.83 -11.41 -8.63
C SER A 170 -7.47 -12.71 -9.34
N ARG A 171 -6.34 -13.28 -8.98
CA ARG A 171 -5.87 -14.55 -9.54
C ARG A 171 -5.21 -15.42 -8.48
N HIS A 172 -5.28 -16.72 -8.71
CA HIS A 172 -4.60 -17.68 -7.86
C HIS A 172 -3.08 -17.52 -7.99
N ASN A 173 -2.39 -17.64 -6.85
CA ASN A 173 -0.94 -17.81 -6.83
C ASN A 173 -0.63 -19.32 -6.85
N PRO A 174 -0.16 -19.88 -7.99
CA PRO A 174 0.13 -21.32 -8.09
C PRO A 174 1.37 -21.76 -7.30
N PHE A 175 2.21 -20.81 -6.91
CA PHE A 175 3.51 -21.11 -6.30
C PHE A 175 3.54 -20.97 -4.80
N TYR A 176 2.49 -20.47 -4.18
CA TYR A 176 2.42 -20.07 -2.78
C TYR A 176 3.62 -19.19 -2.37
N ASN A 177 3.40 -18.24 -1.50
CA ASN A 177 4.49 -17.42 -0.98
C ASN A 177 5.34 -18.24 0.00
N GLN A 178 6.35 -18.92 -0.51
CA GLN A 178 7.23 -19.75 0.30
C GLN A 178 8.38 -18.89 0.85
N VAL A 179 8.30 -18.53 2.11
CA VAL A 179 9.32 -17.75 2.84
C VAL A 179 10.74 -18.31 2.67
N HIS A 180 10.87 -19.64 2.47
CA HIS A 180 12.14 -20.33 2.30
C HIS A 180 12.78 -20.17 0.90
N ALA A 181 12.02 -19.66 -0.08
CA ALA A 181 12.55 -19.51 -1.44
C ALA A 181 13.41 -18.24 -1.63
N TYR A 182 13.41 -17.33 -0.68
CA TYR A 182 14.10 -16.04 -0.82
C TYR A 182 15.62 -16.07 -0.58
N GLY A 183 16.13 -17.16 -0.02
CA GLY A 183 17.57 -17.27 0.28
C GLY A 183 18.50 -17.46 -0.91
N THR A 184 17.97 -17.75 -2.10
CA THR A 184 18.78 -18.15 -3.25
C THR A 184 18.55 -17.33 -4.52
N CYS A 185 17.64 -16.36 -4.53
CA CYS A 185 17.15 -15.77 -5.77
C CYS A 185 17.48 -14.28 -5.99
N LEU A 186 18.48 -13.73 -5.33
CA LEU A 186 18.92 -12.35 -5.61
C LEU A 186 19.73 -12.22 -6.93
N LEU A 187 20.06 -13.34 -7.57
CA LEU A 187 20.83 -13.36 -8.83
C LEU A 187 19.93 -13.32 -10.08
N TYR A 188 18.62 -13.42 -9.94
CA TYR A 188 17.72 -13.49 -11.08
C TYR A 188 17.44 -12.15 -11.77
N THR A 189 17.77 -11.05 -11.12
CA THR A 189 17.51 -9.71 -11.67
C THR A 189 18.63 -9.20 -12.56
N SER A 190 19.82 -9.81 -12.52
CA SER A 190 20.93 -9.41 -13.37
C SER A 190 20.85 -10.01 -14.78
N ASP A 191 20.23 -11.18 -14.93
CA ASP A 191 20.14 -11.88 -16.21
C ASP A 191 18.95 -11.39 -17.08
N ALA A 192 18.08 -10.60 -16.53
CA ALA A 192 16.96 -10.03 -17.27
C ALA A 192 17.28 -8.70 -17.96
N ALA A 193 18.53 -8.25 -17.88
CA ALA A 193 18.99 -6.98 -18.46
C ALA A 193 20.01 -7.17 -19.62
N ASP A 194 20.30 -8.42 -20.03
CA ASP A 194 21.13 -8.73 -21.19
C ASP A 194 20.30 -9.07 -22.44
#